data_1cf53af45bc8e7a2c94efac8fe9dcbc6
#
_entry.id   1cf53af45bc8e7a2c94efac8fe9dcbc6
#
_cell.length_a   1.000
_cell.length_b   1.000
_cell.length_c   1.000
_cell.angle_alpha   90.00
_cell.angle_beta   90.00
_cell.angle_gamma   90.00
#
_symmetry.space_group_name_H-M   'P 1'
#
loop_
_entity.id
_entity.type
_entity.pdbx_description
1 polymer ?
#
loop_
_entity_poly.entity_id
_entity_poly.type
_entity_poly.pdbx_seq_one_letter_code
_entity_poly.pdbx_strand_id
1 'polypeptide(L)' 'MIKLGTQVKSKVQDDLTGSVVLLERSNNYAVVKTHIHDYEIMTVECFLSHLEKV' A
#
# COMPACT_ATOMS: atom_id res chain seq x y z
N MET A 1 -3.37 -1.05 13.33
CA MET A 1 -2.64 -2.13 12.65
C MET A 1 -3.11 -2.22 11.21
N ILE A 2 -2.19 -2.32 10.27
CA ILE A 2 -2.51 -2.43 8.85
C ILE A 2 -3.07 -3.82 8.56
N LYS A 3 -4.19 -3.86 7.84
CA LYS A 3 -4.89 -5.09 7.45
C LYS A 3 -5.23 -5.02 5.97
N LEU A 4 -5.74 -6.12 5.41
CA LEU A 4 -6.30 -6.09 4.07
C LEU A 4 -7.41 -5.04 4.00
N GLY A 5 -7.38 -4.22 2.98
CA GLY A 5 -8.36 -3.15 2.78
C GLY A 5 -8.03 -1.84 3.51
N THR A 6 -7.03 -1.83 4.39
CA THR A 6 -6.64 -0.61 5.09
C THR A 6 -6.10 0.42 4.09
N GLN A 7 -6.54 1.67 4.24
CA GLN A 7 -5.99 2.79 3.46
C GLN A 7 -4.64 3.16 4.07
N VAL A 8 -3.63 3.22 3.22
CA VAL A 8 -2.25 3.46 3.65
C VAL A 8 -1.59 4.50 2.75
N LYS A 9 -0.50 5.05 3.26
CA LYS A 9 0.41 5.88 2.47
C LYS A 9 1.84 5.42 2.73
N SER A 10 2.71 5.66 1.76
CA SER A 10 4.12 5.32 1.91
C SER A 10 4.85 6.38 2.73
N LYS A 11 5.74 5.94 3.63
CA LYS A 11 6.61 6.84 4.37
C LYS A 11 7.80 7.29 3.55
N VAL A 12 8.10 6.60 2.45
CA VAL A 12 9.31 6.83 1.66
C VAL A 12 9.03 7.31 0.26
N GLN A 13 7.76 7.31 -0.17
CA GLN A 13 7.35 7.73 -1.50
C GLN A 13 6.09 8.58 -1.37
N ASP A 14 6.24 9.89 -1.49
CA ASP A 14 5.23 10.88 -1.12
C ASP A 14 3.88 10.72 -1.79
N ASP A 15 3.86 10.25 -3.04
CA ASP A 15 2.64 10.17 -3.83
C ASP A 15 2.00 8.79 -3.84
N LEU A 16 2.54 7.84 -3.08
CA LEU A 16 1.99 6.49 -3.04
C LEU A 16 0.98 6.37 -1.92
N THR A 17 -0.29 6.30 -2.28
CA THR A 17 -1.39 6.04 -1.36
C THR A 17 -2.34 5.03 -1.99
N GLY A 18 -3.02 4.27 -1.18
CA GLY A 18 -3.99 3.31 -1.68
C GLY A 18 -4.46 2.34 -0.62
N SER A 19 -5.02 1.22 -1.05
CA SER A 19 -5.51 0.19 -0.15
C SER A 19 -4.68 -1.07 -0.25
N VAL A 20 -4.50 -1.74 0.88
CA VAL A 20 -3.73 -2.98 0.93
C VAL A 20 -4.58 -4.11 0.36
N VAL A 21 -4.05 -4.79 -0.66
CA VAL A 21 -4.74 -5.91 -1.32
C VAL A 21 -4.06 -7.25 -1.08
N LEU A 22 -2.83 -7.24 -0.56
CA LEU A 22 -2.12 -8.45 -0.16
C LEU A 22 -1.20 -8.09 1.00
N LEU A 23 -1.08 -8.99 1.95
CA LEU A 23 -0.31 -8.72 3.16
C LEU A 23 0.35 -9.99 3.65
N GLU A 24 1.69 -9.96 3.77
CA GLU A 24 2.49 -11.04 4.33
C GLU A 24 3.42 -10.46 5.39
N ARG A 25 2.94 -10.44 6.63
CA ARG A 25 3.68 -9.81 7.74
C ARG A 25 5.01 -10.46 8.01
N SER A 26 5.07 -11.78 7.90
CA SER A 26 6.31 -12.53 8.18
C SER A 26 7.43 -12.17 7.21
N ASN A 27 7.09 -11.67 6.03
CA ASN A 27 8.06 -11.27 5.01
C ASN A 27 8.19 -9.75 4.87
N ASN A 28 7.54 -8.99 5.74
CA ASN A 28 7.52 -7.53 5.66
C ASN A 28 7.07 -7.05 4.26
N TYR A 29 6.03 -7.68 3.74
CA TYR A 29 5.61 -7.53 2.35
C TYR A 29 4.15 -7.15 2.26
N ALA A 30 3.83 -6.21 1.38
CA ALA A 30 2.46 -5.82 1.10
C ALA A 30 2.34 -5.38 -0.35
N VAL A 31 1.13 -5.51 -0.90
CA VAL A 31 0.80 -4.96 -2.20
C VAL A 31 -0.29 -3.93 -1.99
N VAL A 32 -0.08 -2.74 -2.55
CA VAL A 32 -1.01 -1.63 -2.44
C VAL A 32 -1.63 -1.39 -3.80
N LYS A 33 -2.95 -1.27 -3.83
CA LYS A 33 -3.70 -0.91 -5.03
C LYS A 33 -3.91 0.59 -5.00
N THR A 34 -3.39 1.29 -5.98
CA THR A 34 -3.44 2.74 -6.05
C THR A 34 -3.95 3.21 -7.40
N HIS A 35 -4.48 4.42 -7.45
CA HIS A 35 -4.89 5.06 -8.69
C HIS A 35 -3.85 6.09 -9.09
N ILE A 36 -3.36 5.99 -10.32
CA ILE A 36 -2.44 6.98 -10.86
C ILE A 36 -3.23 8.11 -11.53
N HIS A 37 -4.31 7.73 -12.19
CA HIS A 37 -5.28 8.64 -12.79
C HIS A 37 -6.67 8.16 -12.42
N ASP A 38 -7.69 8.94 -12.71
CA ASP A 38 -9.06 8.64 -12.31
C ASP A 38 -9.55 7.26 -12.78
N TYR A 39 -8.96 6.72 -13.82
CA TYR A 39 -9.37 5.46 -14.41
C TYR A 39 -8.26 4.43 -14.54
N GLU A 40 -7.06 4.72 -14.05
CA GLU A 40 -5.95 3.78 -14.05
C GLU A 40 -5.70 3.24 -12.66
N ILE A 41 -5.60 1.92 -12.54
CA ILE A 41 -5.35 1.24 -11.28
C ILE A 41 -4.03 0.49 -11.42
N MET A 42 -3.13 0.67 -10.44
CA MET A 42 -1.88 -0.08 -10.38
C MET A 42 -1.74 -0.77 -9.04
N THR A 43 -1.03 -1.88 -9.06
CA THR A 43 -0.62 -2.53 -7.82
C THR A 43 0.87 -2.33 -7.67
N VAL A 44 1.30 -1.96 -6.46
CA VAL A 44 2.70 -1.68 -6.15
C VAL A 44 3.13 -2.54 -4.99
N GLU A 45 4.23 -3.25 -5.15
CA GLU A 45 4.83 -4.04 -4.07
C GLU A 45 5.60 -3.11 -3.14
N CYS A 46 5.39 -3.28 -1.85
CA CYS A 46 6.01 -2.43 -0.83
C CYS A 46 6.51 -3.25 0.33
N PHE A 47 7.51 -2.74 1.05
CA PHE A 47 7.80 -3.26 2.38
C PHE A 47 6.72 -2.77 3.33
N LEU A 48 6.19 -3.67 4.12
CA LEU A 48 5.13 -3.32 5.08
C LEU A 48 5.59 -2.20 6.03
N SER A 49 6.85 -2.25 6.43
CA SER A 49 7.43 -1.24 7.33
C SER A 49 7.49 0.17 6.73
N HIS A 50 7.35 0.28 5.40
CA HIS A 50 7.33 1.58 4.72
C HIS A 50 5.94 2.18 4.63
N LEU A 51 4.92 1.50 5.12
CA LEU A 51 3.53 1.95 5.03
C LEU A 51 3.02 2.40 6.37
N GLU A 52 2.11 3.39 6.34
CA GLU A 52 1.40 3.81 7.53
C GLU A 52 -0.08 4.04 7.19
N LYS A 53 -0.93 3.89 8.19
CA LYS A 53 -2.38 4.13 8.02
C LYS A 53 -2.62 5.60 7.75
N VAL A 54 -3.52 5.85 6.83
CA VAL A 54 -4.01 7.20 6.57
C VAL A 54 -4.98 7.61 7.67
#